data_4c587c9108adca1314d927283fcfd517
#
_entry.id   4c587c9108adca1314d927283fcfd517
#
_cell.length_a   1.000
_cell.length_b   1.000
_cell.length_c   1.000
_cell.angle_alpha   90.00
_cell.angle_beta   90.00
_cell.angle_gamma   90.00
#
_symmetry.space_group_name_H-M   'P 1'
#
loop_
_entity.id
_entity.type
_entity.pdbx_description
1 polymer ?
#
loop_
_entity_poly.entity_id
_entity_poly.type
_entity_poly.pdbx_seq_one_letter_code
_entity_poly.pdbx_strand_id
1 'polypeptide(L)'
;MCWLADLAVTVDSRQFRRHGIACGSLLATALLFNSFGASAGELGHFAPGVFNIRDFAMPSPGLYGALYNYFYTTNRLNDRNGNKVRSVTIGPGPGVTLDVDVNVDIYVVAPTLIWASPWTIAGARYGALISPTFATSSLGAALAVETGRGVNAETSTFGAGDMYVQPLWLDWALPDWDFALAYGFYAPIGKYGVDTATFPVVGPLKVESSDNIGLGFWTHQFQGAITWYPTEQHATALSVALTYEINQEKQDFDLTPGSRLTLNWGASQYLPLTTDHTLLLEIGPAGYSQWQLTDDTGSDARNPDVHDQVHAVGGQLGLTYVPWNAVMNFHYFYEFAAEDRFQGQSLGLNFAVKF
;
A
#
# COMPACT_ATOMS: atom_id res chain seq x y z
N MET A 1 27.07 27.39 30.07
CA MET A 1 25.72 27.74 30.49
C MET A 1 25.28 28.95 29.68
N CYS A 2 24.16 28.90 29.03
CA CYS A 2 23.55 29.90 28.13
C CYS A 2 23.85 29.76 26.64
N TRP A 3 23.39 28.69 26.00
CA TRP A 3 23.24 28.61 24.51
C TRP A 3 21.99 27.80 24.07
N LEU A 4 21.07 27.53 24.98
CA LEU A 4 19.84 26.80 24.69
C LEU A 4 18.58 27.70 24.70
N ALA A 5 18.73 29.02 24.72
CA ALA A 5 17.60 29.94 24.82
C ALA A 5 17.06 30.47 23.47
N ASP A 6 17.75 30.26 22.35
CA ASP A 6 17.39 30.85 21.05
C ASP A 6 16.86 29.87 19.98
N LEU A 7 16.40 28.68 20.39
CA LEU A 7 15.58 27.84 19.50
C LEU A 7 14.09 28.20 19.64
N ALA A 8 13.80 29.48 19.77
CA ALA A 8 12.45 29.98 19.61
C ALA A 8 12.16 30.09 18.11
N VAL A 9 11.42 29.15 17.55
CA VAL A 9 10.81 29.31 16.23
C VAL A 9 9.90 30.54 16.31
N THR A 10 10.40 31.69 15.87
CA THR A 10 9.58 32.89 15.66
C THR A 10 8.73 32.67 14.42
N VAL A 11 7.60 32.02 14.59
CA VAL A 11 6.54 31.99 13.59
C VAL A 11 5.67 33.22 13.79
N ASP A 12 5.55 34.04 12.75
CA ASP A 12 4.71 35.24 12.77
C ASP A 12 3.27 34.87 13.15
N SER A 13 2.80 35.36 14.27
CA SER A 13 1.49 35.04 14.88
C SER A 13 0.28 35.38 14.01
N ARG A 14 0.47 36.06 12.87
CA ARG A 14 -0.60 36.40 11.92
C ARG A 14 -0.85 35.33 10.85
N GLN A 15 0.13 34.48 10.54
CA GLN A 15 -0.05 33.32 9.67
C GLN A 15 -0.57 32.10 10.45
N PHE A 16 -0.38 32.03 11.76
CA PHE A 16 -0.74 30.91 12.62
C PHE A 16 -2.25 30.60 12.67
N ARG A 17 -3.12 31.56 12.39
CA ARG A 17 -4.58 31.33 12.46
C ARG A 17 -5.20 30.62 11.26
N ARG A 18 -4.47 30.44 10.14
CA ARG A 18 -4.97 29.72 8.95
C ARG A 18 -4.13 28.51 8.52
N HIS A 19 -2.88 28.38 8.98
CA HIS A 19 -1.92 27.35 8.52
C HIS A 19 -1.16 26.67 9.67
N GLY A 20 -1.50 26.94 10.92
CA GLY A 20 -0.72 26.49 12.08
C GLY A 20 -0.67 24.97 12.30
N ILE A 21 -1.64 24.24 11.78
CA ILE A 21 -1.68 22.77 11.85
C ILE A 21 -0.77 22.18 10.75
N ALA A 22 -0.76 22.77 9.56
CA ALA A 22 0.03 22.27 8.44
C ALA A 22 1.56 22.36 8.65
N CYS A 23 2.04 23.39 9.34
CA CYS A 23 3.48 23.59 9.55
C CYS A 23 4.08 22.61 10.57
N GLY A 24 3.32 22.22 11.59
CA GLY A 24 3.75 21.22 12.57
C GLY A 24 3.79 19.80 11.99
N SER A 25 2.83 19.44 11.16
CA SER A 25 2.76 18.15 10.48
C SER A 25 3.87 17.99 9.43
N LEU A 26 4.11 19.01 8.62
CA LEU A 26 5.22 19.03 7.66
C LEU A 26 6.57 18.88 8.36
N LEU A 27 6.77 19.51 9.52
CA LEU A 27 8.00 19.40 10.28
C LEU A 27 8.20 17.99 10.86
N ALA A 28 7.15 17.39 11.41
CA ALA A 28 7.22 16.03 11.96
C ALA A 28 7.37 14.98 10.88
N THR A 29 6.65 15.09 9.77
CA THR A 29 6.77 14.19 8.61
C THR A 29 8.15 14.33 7.96
N ALA A 30 8.61 15.54 7.70
CA ALA A 30 9.93 15.78 7.12
C ALA A 30 11.08 15.37 8.06
N LEU A 31 10.94 15.47 9.38
CA LEU A 31 11.92 14.99 10.33
C LEU A 31 11.93 13.46 10.44
N LEU A 32 10.80 12.80 10.35
CA LEU A 32 10.73 11.34 10.39
C LEU A 32 11.29 10.70 9.11
N PHE A 33 11.00 11.29 7.94
CA PHE A 33 11.47 10.76 6.66
C PHE A 33 12.83 11.34 6.20
N ASN A 34 13.30 12.45 6.79
CA ASN A 34 14.51 13.15 6.37
C ASN A 34 15.70 13.01 7.30
N SER A 35 15.58 12.37 8.45
CA SER A 35 16.64 12.34 9.44
C SER A 35 16.94 10.92 9.92
N PHE A 36 18.11 10.40 9.49
CA PHE A 36 18.93 9.51 10.30
C PHE A 36 18.46 8.07 10.53
N GLY A 37 18.64 7.20 9.57
CA GLY A 37 18.75 5.75 9.81
C GLY A 37 17.43 4.99 10.04
N ALA A 38 16.31 5.69 10.08
CA ALA A 38 14.98 5.10 9.96
C ALA A 38 14.39 5.55 8.60
N SER A 39 14.93 5.01 7.53
CA SER A 39 14.48 5.29 6.18
C SER A 39 13.46 4.24 5.82
N ALA A 40 12.19 4.59 5.81
CA ALA A 40 11.24 3.82 5.01
C ALA A 40 11.57 4.13 3.54
N GLY A 41 11.76 3.10 2.72
CA GLY A 41 11.88 3.25 1.27
C GLY A 41 10.60 3.87 0.69
N GLU A 42 10.68 4.34 -0.54
CA GLU A 42 9.50 4.84 -1.26
C GLU A 42 8.44 3.75 -1.37
N LEU A 43 7.17 4.10 -1.12
CA LEU A 43 6.07 3.12 -1.19
C LEU A 43 5.77 2.76 -2.65
N GLY A 44 5.46 1.48 -2.92
CA GLY A 44 4.88 1.05 -4.18
C GLY A 44 3.37 1.30 -4.24
N HIS A 45 2.81 1.24 -5.44
CA HIS A 45 1.36 1.38 -5.64
C HIS A 45 0.57 0.14 -5.22
N PHE A 46 1.16 -1.03 -5.37
CA PHE A 46 0.47 -2.28 -5.07
C PHE A 46 0.39 -2.51 -3.55
N ALA A 47 -0.83 -2.51 -3.02
CA ALA A 47 -1.09 -2.88 -1.64
C ALA A 47 -1.11 -4.41 -1.51
N PRO A 48 -0.13 -5.04 -0.83
CA PRO A 48 -0.11 -6.48 -0.67
C PRO A 48 -1.33 -6.95 0.13
N GLY A 49 -1.87 -8.11 -0.24
CA GLY A 49 -3.05 -8.67 0.41
C GLY A 49 -4.37 -8.00 0.05
N VAL A 50 -4.43 -7.10 -0.95
CA VAL A 50 -5.68 -6.48 -1.42
C VAL A 50 -6.59 -7.46 -2.15
N PHE A 51 -6.02 -8.44 -2.84
CA PHE A 51 -6.75 -9.45 -3.58
C PHE A 51 -7.21 -10.61 -2.69
N ASN A 52 -8.35 -11.18 -3.07
CA ASN A 52 -8.85 -12.42 -2.50
C ASN A 52 -8.10 -13.62 -3.09
N ILE A 53 -8.16 -14.79 -2.42
CA ILE A 53 -7.39 -15.98 -2.81
C ILE A 53 -7.66 -16.41 -4.25
N ARG A 54 -8.90 -16.23 -4.75
CA ARG A 54 -9.32 -16.68 -6.09
C ARG A 54 -9.39 -15.55 -7.13
N ASP A 55 -9.02 -14.32 -6.80
CA ASP A 55 -9.10 -13.17 -7.72
C ASP A 55 -8.14 -13.26 -8.90
N PHE A 56 -7.15 -14.14 -8.83
CA PHE A 56 -6.19 -14.32 -9.92
C PHE A 56 -6.72 -15.20 -11.07
N ALA A 57 -7.76 -16.01 -10.82
CA ALA A 57 -8.46 -16.78 -11.84
C ALA A 57 -9.53 -15.92 -12.50
N MET A 58 -9.55 -15.87 -13.84
CA MET A 58 -10.53 -15.07 -14.57
C MET A 58 -11.93 -15.63 -14.44
N PRO A 59 -12.93 -14.81 -14.10
CA PRO A 59 -14.32 -15.28 -14.04
C PRO A 59 -14.89 -15.63 -15.42
N SER A 60 -16.09 -16.19 -15.48
CA SER A 60 -16.79 -16.49 -16.73
C SER A 60 -16.98 -15.21 -17.57
N PRO A 61 -17.06 -15.31 -18.91
CA PRO A 61 -17.24 -14.14 -19.77
C PRO A 61 -18.42 -13.26 -19.33
N GLY A 62 -18.15 -11.94 -19.23
CA GLY A 62 -19.13 -10.94 -18.80
C GLY A 62 -18.49 -9.66 -18.31
N LEU A 63 -19.34 -8.74 -17.86
CA LEU A 63 -18.95 -7.50 -17.22
C LEU A 63 -19.23 -7.63 -15.72
N TYR A 64 -18.25 -7.25 -14.90
CA TYR A 64 -18.35 -7.33 -13.45
C TYR A 64 -18.02 -5.97 -12.83
N GLY A 65 -18.76 -5.60 -11.79
CA GLY A 65 -18.39 -4.55 -10.86
C GLY A 65 -17.82 -5.15 -9.60
N ALA A 66 -16.69 -4.64 -9.16
CA ALA A 66 -16.11 -4.98 -7.88
C ALA A 66 -15.85 -3.71 -7.06
N LEU A 67 -15.86 -3.86 -5.75
CA LEU A 67 -15.51 -2.79 -4.82
C LEU A 67 -14.53 -3.37 -3.81
N TYR A 68 -13.27 -2.97 -3.92
CA TYR A 68 -12.23 -3.33 -2.98
C TYR A 68 -12.15 -2.28 -1.90
N ASN A 69 -12.18 -2.71 -0.64
CA ASN A 69 -11.98 -1.86 0.52
C ASN A 69 -10.78 -2.41 1.29
N TYR A 70 -9.80 -1.57 1.54
CA TYR A 70 -8.57 -1.91 2.23
C TYR A 70 -8.32 -0.94 3.37
N PHE A 71 -8.18 -1.47 4.57
CA PHE A 71 -7.84 -0.74 5.79
C PHE A 71 -6.46 -1.20 6.25
N TYR A 72 -5.61 -0.26 6.58
CA TYR A 72 -4.30 -0.53 7.15
C TYR A 72 -4.09 0.33 8.39
N THR A 73 -3.59 -0.26 9.45
CA THR A 73 -3.27 0.47 10.68
C THR A 73 -1.95 -0.01 11.27
N THR A 74 -1.14 0.93 11.76
CA THR A 74 0.11 0.64 12.44
C THR A 74 0.52 1.75 13.40
N ASN A 75 1.21 1.36 14.47
CA ASN A 75 1.94 2.25 15.39
C ASN A 75 3.42 1.86 15.49
N ARG A 76 3.94 1.21 14.47
CA ARG A 76 5.29 0.67 14.48
C ARG A 76 5.99 0.95 13.15
N LEU A 77 7.07 1.73 13.21
CA LEU A 77 8.07 1.89 12.16
C LEU A 77 9.30 1.06 12.58
N ASN A 78 9.82 0.23 11.69
CA ASN A 78 11.00 -0.59 11.96
C ASN A 78 12.22 -0.04 11.20
N ASP A 79 13.40 -0.25 11.81
CA ASP A 79 14.69 -0.05 11.19
C ASP A 79 15.09 -1.25 10.30
N ARG A 80 16.27 -1.18 9.68
CA ARG A 80 16.84 -2.26 8.84
C ARG A 80 17.09 -3.59 9.55
N ASN A 81 17.05 -3.62 10.88
CA ASN A 81 17.18 -4.83 11.67
C ASN A 81 15.84 -5.34 12.18
N GLY A 82 14.74 -4.75 11.75
CA GLY A 82 13.38 -5.09 12.18
C GLY A 82 13.03 -4.62 13.60
N ASN A 83 13.84 -3.76 14.21
CA ASN A 83 13.55 -3.21 15.54
C ASN A 83 12.64 -1.98 15.42
N LYS A 84 11.71 -1.85 16.36
CA LYS A 84 10.87 -0.63 16.43
C LYS A 84 11.75 0.60 16.66
N VAL A 85 11.67 1.58 15.76
CA VAL A 85 12.26 2.92 15.95
C VAL A 85 11.54 3.61 17.08
N ARG A 86 12.26 3.92 18.16
CA ARG A 86 11.72 4.60 19.35
C ARG A 86 12.28 5.99 19.52
N SER A 87 13.41 6.27 18.90
CA SER A 87 14.05 7.58 18.99
C SER A 87 14.90 7.83 17.75
N VAL A 88 15.08 9.10 17.42
CA VAL A 88 15.99 9.57 16.39
C VAL A 88 16.91 10.65 16.97
N THR A 89 18.17 10.69 16.52
CA THR A 89 19.12 11.72 16.93
C THR A 89 19.32 12.72 15.81
N ILE A 90 19.14 13.99 16.09
CA ILE A 90 19.21 15.09 15.12
C ILE A 90 20.36 16.02 15.47
N GLY A 91 21.10 16.47 14.45
CA GLY A 91 22.16 17.49 14.55
C GLY A 91 23.58 16.91 14.61
N PRO A 92 24.61 17.74 14.43
CA PRO A 92 26.00 17.34 14.42
C PRO A 92 26.51 17.00 15.84
N GLY A 93 27.50 16.10 15.92
CA GLY A 93 28.11 15.66 17.18
C GLY A 93 27.17 14.76 18.00
N PRO A 94 27.05 14.97 19.32
CA PRO A 94 26.17 14.15 20.16
C PRO A 94 24.66 14.35 19.86
N GLY A 95 24.30 15.37 19.05
CA GLY A 95 22.94 15.63 18.59
C GLY A 95 21.92 15.81 19.71
N VAL A 96 20.64 15.88 19.31
CA VAL A 96 19.48 15.86 20.21
C VAL A 96 18.68 14.60 19.91
N THR A 97 18.52 13.73 20.89
CA THR A 97 17.68 12.54 20.76
C THR A 97 16.23 12.92 21.02
N LEU A 98 15.37 12.58 20.07
CA LEU A 98 13.93 12.76 20.15
C LEU A 98 13.26 11.40 20.20
N ASP A 99 12.35 11.21 21.14
CA ASP A 99 11.45 10.07 21.15
C ASP A 99 10.49 10.17 19.96
N VAL A 100 10.24 9.03 19.31
CA VAL A 100 9.38 8.92 18.13
C VAL A 100 8.17 8.05 18.47
N ASP A 101 6.99 8.60 18.30
CA ASP A 101 5.74 7.84 18.28
C ASP A 101 4.99 8.12 16.98
N VAL A 102 4.56 7.06 16.31
CA VAL A 102 3.87 7.15 15.02
C VAL A 102 2.58 6.36 15.09
N ASN A 103 1.55 6.89 14.45
CA ASN A 103 0.29 6.20 14.20
C ASN A 103 -0.16 6.47 12.77
N VAL A 104 -0.40 5.41 12.00
CA VAL A 104 -0.80 5.50 10.60
C VAL A 104 -2.07 4.70 10.40
N ASP A 105 -3.11 5.36 9.92
CA ASP A 105 -4.35 4.72 9.51
C ASP A 105 -4.63 5.10 8.05
N ILE A 106 -4.82 4.09 7.21
CA ILE A 106 -5.10 4.24 5.78
C ILE A 106 -6.38 3.47 5.45
N TYR A 107 -7.28 4.13 4.75
CA TYR A 107 -8.41 3.46 4.11
C TYR A 107 -8.40 3.76 2.63
N VAL A 108 -8.47 2.71 1.82
CA VAL A 108 -8.57 2.80 0.37
C VAL A 108 -9.85 2.13 -0.09
N VAL A 109 -10.58 2.79 -0.97
CA VAL A 109 -11.70 2.20 -1.71
C VAL A 109 -11.40 2.27 -3.20
N ALA A 110 -11.56 1.13 -3.89
CA ALA A 110 -11.25 0.99 -5.30
C ALA A 110 -12.44 0.34 -6.03
N PRO A 111 -13.39 1.14 -6.53
CA PRO A 111 -14.42 0.65 -7.43
C PRO A 111 -13.77 0.18 -8.74
N THR A 112 -13.99 -1.07 -9.10
CA THR A 112 -13.31 -1.72 -10.22
C THR A 112 -14.33 -2.23 -11.23
N LEU A 113 -14.13 -1.93 -12.49
CA LEU A 113 -14.86 -2.51 -13.60
C LEU A 113 -13.98 -3.55 -14.28
N ILE A 114 -14.48 -4.80 -14.34
CA ILE A 114 -13.75 -5.94 -14.89
C ILE A 114 -14.54 -6.45 -16.10
N TRP A 115 -13.82 -6.59 -17.22
CA TRP A 115 -14.36 -7.22 -18.41
C TRP A 115 -13.64 -8.53 -18.69
N ALA A 116 -14.31 -9.66 -18.44
CA ALA A 116 -13.90 -10.96 -18.92
C ALA A 116 -14.48 -11.15 -20.32
N SER A 117 -13.66 -11.10 -21.36
CA SER A 117 -14.13 -11.14 -22.73
C SER A 117 -14.51 -12.58 -23.15
N PRO A 118 -15.37 -12.73 -24.16
CA PRO A 118 -15.59 -14.04 -24.78
C PRO A 118 -14.43 -14.47 -25.71
N TRP A 119 -13.40 -13.64 -25.88
CA TRP A 119 -12.31 -13.88 -26.81
C TRP A 119 -11.20 -14.71 -26.18
N THR A 120 -10.47 -15.43 -27.01
CA THR A 120 -9.25 -16.11 -26.61
C THR A 120 -8.04 -15.61 -27.43
N ILE A 121 -6.91 -15.46 -26.76
CA ILE A 121 -5.64 -15.05 -27.36
C ILE A 121 -4.61 -16.12 -27.00
N ALA A 122 -4.00 -16.79 -28.00
CA ALA A 122 -3.04 -17.86 -27.78
C ALA A 122 -3.57 -18.98 -26.83
N GLY A 123 -4.86 -19.28 -26.92
CA GLY A 123 -5.52 -20.28 -26.07
C GLY A 123 -5.91 -19.79 -24.67
N ALA A 124 -5.50 -18.59 -24.27
CA ALA A 124 -5.92 -17.96 -23.02
C ALA A 124 -7.22 -17.18 -23.19
N ARG A 125 -8.06 -17.15 -22.18
CA ARG A 125 -9.14 -16.18 -22.05
C ARG A 125 -8.52 -14.79 -21.90
N TYR A 126 -9.14 -13.78 -22.52
CA TYR A 126 -8.69 -12.39 -22.42
C TYR A 126 -9.62 -11.57 -21.54
N GLY A 127 -9.06 -10.69 -20.74
CA GLY A 127 -9.79 -9.71 -19.95
C GLY A 127 -9.03 -8.42 -19.77
N ALA A 128 -9.74 -7.43 -19.26
CA ALA A 128 -9.18 -6.13 -18.89
C ALA A 128 -9.95 -5.56 -17.69
N LEU A 129 -9.31 -4.66 -16.95
CA LEU A 129 -9.99 -3.95 -15.88
C LEU A 129 -9.48 -2.51 -15.72
N ILE A 130 -10.31 -1.69 -15.07
CA ILE A 130 -9.98 -0.33 -14.65
C ILE A 130 -10.46 -0.12 -13.22
N SER A 131 -9.62 0.52 -12.41
CA SER A 131 -9.85 0.70 -10.98
C SER A 131 -9.37 2.08 -10.52
N PRO A 132 -10.20 3.12 -10.56
CA PRO A 132 -9.91 4.36 -9.86
C PRO A 132 -9.84 4.10 -8.36
N THR A 133 -8.93 4.79 -7.67
CA THR A 133 -8.78 4.67 -6.22
C THR A 133 -9.17 5.95 -5.51
N PHE A 134 -9.71 5.81 -4.31
CA PHE A 134 -9.94 6.92 -3.38
C PHE A 134 -9.41 6.50 -2.03
N ALA A 135 -8.71 7.39 -1.34
CA ALA A 135 -8.13 7.04 -0.06
C ALA A 135 -8.32 8.14 0.99
N THR A 136 -8.39 7.69 2.23
CA THR A 136 -8.17 8.51 3.41
C THR A 136 -6.85 8.07 4.03
N SER A 137 -5.96 9.01 4.26
CA SER A 137 -4.73 8.78 5.02
C SER A 137 -4.78 9.63 6.28
N SER A 138 -4.51 9.02 7.41
CA SER A 138 -4.33 9.69 8.68
C SER A 138 -2.95 9.32 9.23
N LEU A 139 -2.11 10.32 9.39
CA LEU A 139 -0.77 10.18 9.95
C LEU A 139 -0.70 11.00 11.24
N GLY A 140 -0.53 10.32 12.37
CA GLY A 140 -0.17 10.91 13.64
C GLY A 140 1.32 10.69 13.91
N ALA A 141 2.07 11.74 14.19
CA ALA A 141 3.46 11.65 14.60
C ALA A 141 3.74 12.56 15.80
N ALA A 142 4.36 12.03 16.83
CA ALA A 142 4.84 12.77 17.97
C ALA A 142 6.35 12.67 18.08
N LEU A 143 7.01 13.82 18.22
CA LEU A 143 8.43 13.92 18.52
C LEU A 143 8.58 14.66 19.85
N ALA A 144 9.19 14.04 20.84
CA ALA A 144 9.38 14.62 22.15
C ALA A 144 10.85 14.53 22.59
N VAL A 145 11.36 15.58 23.23
CA VAL A 145 12.63 15.48 23.98
C VAL A 145 12.33 14.98 25.39
N GLU A 146 13.34 14.35 26.03
CA GLU A 146 13.26 13.78 27.39
C GLU A 146 12.76 14.78 28.46
N THR A 147 12.80 16.09 28.17
CA THR A 147 12.28 17.16 29.03
C THR A 147 10.77 17.42 28.92
N GLY A 148 10.05 16.61 28.14
CA GLY A 148 8.59 16.72 27.97
C GLY A 148 8.12 17.85 27.02
N ARG A 149 9.06 18.49 26.28
CA ARG A 149 8.72 19.38 25.16
C ARG A 149 8.71 18.58 23.87
N GLY A 150 7.59 18.56 23.17
CA GLY A 150 7.43 17.81 21.93
C GLY A 150 6.60 18.56 20.91
N VAL A 151 6.62 18.08 19.69
CA VAL A 151 5.76 18.52 18.59
C VAL A 151 4.88 17.33 18.21
N ASN A 152 3.58 17.52 18.27
CA ASN A 152 2.59 16.57 17.78
C ASN A 152 2.06 17.09 16.45
N ALA A 153 1.95 16.20 15.48
CA ALA A 153 1.35 16.50 14.21
C ALA A 153 0.33 15.41 13.86
N GLU A 154 -0.84 15.83 13.49
CA GLU A 154 -1.89 14.96 12.96
C GLU A 154 -2.38 15.54 11.64
N THR A 155 -2.43 14.70 10.61
CA THR A 155 -3.06 15.05 9.35
C THR A 155 -4.06 13.98 8.98
N SER A 156 -5.18 14.39 8.42
CA SER A 156 -6.15 13.49 7.83
C SER A 156 -6.62 14.09 6.51
N THR A 157 -6.49 13.32 5.44
CA THR A 157 -6.83 13.75 4.09
C THR A 157 -7.64 12.67 3.40
N PHE A 158 -8.71 13.09 2.69
CA PHE A 158 -9.43 12.24 1.76
C PHE A 158 -9.27 12.81 0.34
N GLY A 159 -9.03 11.93 -0.63
CA GLY A 159 -8.89 12.36 -2.03
C GLY A 159 -8.86 11.21 -3.02
N ALA A 160 -8.81 11.58 -4.30
CA ALA A 160 -8.56 10.64 -5.37
C ALA A 160 -7.09 10.22 -5.32
N GLY A 161 -6.85 8.92 -5.37
CA GLY A 161 -5.55 8.31 -5.57
C GLY A 161 -5.27 8.04 -7.04
N ASP A 162 -4.19 7.33 -7.30
CA ASP A 162 -3.76 6.98 -8.65
C ASP A 162 -4.65 5.89 -9.22
N MET A 163 -4.89 5.95 -10.52
CA MET A 163 -5.80 5.03 -11.21
C MET A 163 -5.03 3.81 -11.72
N TYR A 164 -5.49 2.62 -11.38
CA TYR A 164 -4.98 1.37 -11.95
C TYR A 164 -5.74 1.00 -13.22
N VAL A 165 -5.01 0.66 -14.26
CA VAL A 165 -5.55 0.14 -15.52
C VAL A 165 -4.78 -1.13 -15.88
N GLN A 166 -5.50 -2.22 -16.14
CA GLN A 166 -4.93 -3.50 -16.58
C GLN A 166 -5.52 -3.84 -17.94
N PRO A 167 -4.89 -3.41 -19.02
CA PRO A 167 -5.37 -3.65 -20.39
C PRO A 167 -5.16 -5.09 -20.86
N LEU A 168 -4.32 -5.87 -20.17
CA LEU A 168 -4.02 -7.24 -20.53
C LEU A 168 -4.17 -8.14 -19.30
N TRP A 169 -5.09 -9.07 -19.40
CA TRP A 169 -5.23 -10.22 -18.51
C TRP A 169 -5.47 -11.45 -19.37
N LEU A 170 -4.54 -12.38 -19.34
CA LEU A 170 -4.59 -13.67 -20.01
C LEU A 170 -4.71 -14.77 -18.98
N ASP A 171 -5.63 -15.71 -19.19
CA ASP A 171 -5.88 -16.79 -18.27
C ASP A 171 -6.12 -18.11 -19.02
N TRP A 172 -5.26 -19.09 -18.77
CA TRP A 172 -5.34 -20.45 -19.30
C TRP A 172 -6.03 -21.34 -18.27
N ALA A 173 -7.33 -21.52 -18.41
CA ALA A 173 -8.11 -22.41 -17.57
C ALA A 173 -7.98 -23.86 -18.07
N LEU A 174 -7.27 -24.69 -17.32
CA LEU A 174 -7.13 -26.13 -17.51
C LEU A 174 -8.04 -26.86 -16.51
N PRO A 175 -8.26 -28.19 -16.64
CA PRO A 175 -9.19 -28.91 -15.77
C PRO A 175 -8.94 -28.72 -14.26
N ASP A 176 -7.66 -28.72 -13.84
CA ASP A 176 -7.28 -28.64 -12.43
C ASP A 176 -6.41 -27.41 -12.13
N TRP A 177 -6.15 -26.54 -13.11
CA TRP A 177 -5.22 -25.43 -13.00
C TRP A 177 -5.72 -24.19 -13.74
N ASP A 178 -5.51 -23.03 -13.14
CA ASP A 178 -5.52 -21.74 -13.84
C ASP A 178 -4.11 -21.14 -13.82
N PHE A 179 -3.65 -20.67 -14.99
CA PHE A 179 -2.43 -19.90 -15.14
C PHE A 179 -2.78 -18.52 -15.67
N ALA A 180 -2.44 -17.49 -14.94
CA ALA A 180 -2.75 -16.13 -15.34
C ALA A 180 -1.48 -15.30 -15.55
N LEU A 181 -1.50 -14.46 -16.60
CA LEU A 181 -0.53 -13.40 -16.81
C LEU A 181 -1.27 -12.09 -17.03
N ALA A 182 -0.81 -11.03 -16.39
CA ALA A 182 -1.40 -9.72 -16.58
C ALA A 182 -0.31 -8.65 -16.67
N TYR A 183 -0.66 -7.59 -17.40
CA TYR A 183 0.05 -6.33 -17.41
C TYR A 183 -0.92 -5.21 -17.12
N GLY A 184 -0.53 -4.33 -16.20
CA GLY A 184 -1.25 -3.12 -15.86
C GLY A 184 -0.30 -1.97 -15.56
N PHE A 185 -0.87 -0.82 -15.28
CA PHE A 185 -0.12 0.35 -14.86
C PHE A 185 -0.96 1.23 -13.94
N TYR A 186 -0.29 1.96 -13.07
CA TYR A 186 -0.88 3.06 -12.30
C TYR A 186 -0.56 4.38 -12.99
N ALA A 187 -1.61 5.16 -13.26
CA ALA A 187 -1.50 6.51 -13.80
C ALA A 187 -1.53 7.51 -12.63
N PRO A 188 -0.53 8.40 -12.49
CA PRO A 188 -0.42 9.35 -11.38
C PRO A 188 -1.37 10.53 -11.58
N ILE A 189 -2.66 10.27 -11.51
CA ILE A 189 -3.73 11.27 -11.60
C ILE A 189 -4.35 11.60 -10.24
N GLY A 190 -3.87 10.97 -9.20
CA GLY A 190 -4.25 11.23 -7.82
C GLY A 190 -3.80 12.60 -7.33
N LYS A 191 -4.31 12.98 -6.17
CA LYS A 191 -3.90 14.22 -5.53
C LYS A 191 -2.44 14.14 -5.12
N TYR A 192 -1.58 14.91 -5.79
CA TYR A 192 -0.16 15.01 -5.52
C TYR A 192 0.31 16.46 -5.62
N GLY A 193 1.22 16.87 -4.74
CA GLY A 193 1.84 18.17 -4.72
C GLY A 193 3.07 18.19 -3.84
N VAL A 194 3.82 19.28 -3.93
CA VAL A 194 5.05 19.51 -3.16
C VAL A 194 4.98 20.85 -2.45
N ASP A 195 5.59 20.91 -1.28
CA ASP A 195 5.73 22.09 -0.45
C ASP A 195 7.20 22.41 -0.22
N THR A 196 7.48 23.62 0.28
CA THR A 196 8.83 23.99 0.73
C THR A 196 8.81 24.14 2.24
N ALA A 197 9.49 23.22 2.93
CA ALA A 197 9.70 23.31 4.37
C ALA A 197 11.03 24.03 4.65
N THR A 198 11.03 25.03 5.54
CA THR A 198 12.26 25.75 5.91
C THR A 198 12.73 25.28 7.27
N PHE A 199 13.94 24.71 7.30
CA PHE A 199 14.57 24.21 8.52
C PHE A 199 15.62 25.19 9.02
N PRO A 200 15.69 25.46 10.34
CA PRO A 200 16.57 26.50 10.90
C PRO A 200 18.06 26.34 10.60
N VAL A 201 18.51 25.10 10.37
CA VAL A 201 19.95 24.78 10.15
C VAL A 201 20.25 24.45 8.70
N VAL A 202 19.30 23.87 7.97
CA VAL A 202 19.48 23.33 6.62
C VAL A 202 18.94 24.30 5.56
N GLY A 203 18.03 25.19 5.93
CA GLY A 203 17.36 26.10 5.00
C GLY A 203 16.09 25.50 4.36
N PRO A 204 15.65 26.04 3.23
CA PRO A 204 14.47 25.54 2.53
C PRO A 204 14.75 24.20 1.87
N LEU A 205 13.90 23.21 2.13
CA LEU A 205 13.88 21.90 1.48
C LEU A 205 12.54 21.66 0.81
N LYS A 206 12.58 21.09 -0.37
CA LYS A 206 11.43 20.58 -1.09
C LYS A 206 10.97 19.29 -0.41
N VAL A 207 9.70 19.18 -0.10
CA VAL A 207 9.08 18.03 0.57
C VAL A 207 7.73 17.73 -0.08
N GLU A 208 7.29 16.50 -0.03
CA GLU A 208 5.93 16.15 -0.45
C GLU A 208 4.88 16.84 0.44
N SER A 209 3.76 17.25 -0.17
CA SER A 209 2.65 17.81 0.59
C SER A 209 2.05 16.76 1.51
N SER A 210 1.72 17.17 2.74
CA SER A 210 1.13 16.29 3.75
C SER A 210 -0.28 15.79 3.41
N ASP A 211 -0.88 16.31 2.36
CA ASP A 211 -2.22 15.97 1.89
C ASP A 211 -2.22 15.18 0.57
N ASN A 212 -1.05 14.62 0.19
CA ASN A 212 -0.94 13.73 -0.95
C ASN A 212 -1.71 12.42 -0.70
N ILE A 213 -2.38 11.95 -1.75
CA ILE A 213 -3.04 10.65 -1.83
C ILE A 213 -2.43 9.83 -2.97
N GLY A 214 -2.14 10.46 -4.10
CA GLY A 214 -1.35 9.85 -5.18
C GLY A 214 0.14 9.86 -4.85
N LEU A 215 0.90 8.97 -5.48
CA LEU A 215 2.34 8.82 -5.27
C LEU A 215 3.18 9.69 -6.21
N GLY A 216 2.56 10.27 -7.26
CA GLY A 216 3.21 11.21 -8.17
C GLY A 216 4.13 10.57 -9.20
N PHE A 217 4.06 9.26 -9.45
CA PHE A 217 4.84 8.59 -10.49
C PHE A 217 4.04 7.48 -11.19
N TRP A 218 4.41 7.14 -12.41
CA TRP A 218 3.87 5.98 -13.12
C TRP A 218 4.48 4.71 -12.60
N THR A 219 3.67 3.66 -12.45
CA THR A 219 4.14 2.30 -12.14
C THR A 219 3.63 1.34 -13.18
N HIS A 220 4.52 0.55 -13.77
CA HIS A 220 4.20 -0.60 -14.60
C HIS A 220 4.15 -1.86 -13.74
N GLN A 221 3.07 -2.60 -13.83
CA GLN A 221 2.84 -3.81 -13.05
C GLN A 221 2.73 -5.03 -13.94
N PHE A 222 3.53 -6.04 -13.65
CA PHE A 222 3.47 -7.36 -14.28
C PHE A 222 3.04 -8.36 -13.22
N GLN A 223 2.09 -9.22 -13.57
CA GLN A 223 1.56 -10.20 -12.64
C GLN A 223 1.53 -11.58 -13.28
N GLY A 224 1.96 -12.60 -12.53
CA GLY A 224 1.86 -14.00 -12.88
C GLY A 224 1.21 -14.75 -11.73
N ALA A 225 0.23 -15.61 -12.03
CA ALA A 225 -0.45 -16.39 -11.01
C ALA A 225 -0.71 -17.82 -11.45
N ILE A 226 -0.75 -18.71 -10.46
CA ILE A 226 -1.08 -20.13 -10.62
C ILE A 226 -2.09 -20.46 -9.54
N THR A 227 -3.21 -21.07 -9.93
CA THR A 227 -4.19 -21.65 -8.99
C THR A 227 -4.37 -23.12 -9.32
N TRP A 228 -4.22 -23.97 -8.31
CA TRP A 228 -4.44 -25.41 -8.41
C TRP A 228 -5.73 -25.81 -7.69
N TYR A 229 -6.53 -26.63 -8.35
CA TYR A 229 -7.78 -27.16 -7.83
C TYR A 229 -7.66 -28.70 -7.64
N PRO A 230 -7.30 -29.18 -6.44
CA PRO A 230 -7.10 -30.62 -6.17
C PRO A 230 -8.42 -31.42 -6.18
N THR A 231 -9.57 -30.77 -6.33
CA THR A 231 -10.89 -31.42 -6.37
C THR A 231 -11.61 -31.10 -7.66
N GLU A 232 -12.28 -32.08 -8.27
CA GLU A 232 -13.01 -31.94 -9.54
C GLU A 232 -14.06 -30.80 -9.54
N GLN A 233 -14.65 -30.50 -8.38
CA GLN A 233 -15.62 -29.42 -8.21
C GLN A 233 -14.98 -28.06 -7.99
N HIS A 234 -13.64 -27.93 -8.03
CA HIS A 234 -12.89 -26.72 -7.67
C HIS A 234 -13.22 -26.16 -6.27
N ALA A 235 -13.72 -27.05 -5.39
CA ALA A 235 -14.08 -26.64 -4.03
C ALA A 235 -12.87 -26.18 -3.23
N THR A 236 -11.72 -26.86 -3.39
CA THR A 236 -10.43 -26.46 -2.84
C THR A 236 -9.63 -25.70 -3.88
N ALA A 237 -8.99 -24.60 -3.51
CA ALA A 237 -8.05 -23.86 -4.35
C ALA A 237 -6.76 -23.55 -3.58
N LEU A 238 -5.63 -23.73 -4.24
CA LEU A 238 -4.30 -23.31 -3.75
C LEU A 238 -3.76 -22.30 -4.77
N SER A 239 -3.56 -21.06 -4.35
CA SER A 239 -3.20 -19.97 -5.25
C SER A 239 -1.89 -19.31 -4.82
N VAL A 240 -1.06 -19.00 -5.81
CA VAL A 240 0.16 -18.20 -5.66
C VAL A 240 0.21 -17.18 -6.77
N ALA A 241 0.52 -15.94 -6.44
CA ALA A 241 0.71 -14.87 -7.42
C ALA A 241 1.94 -14.04 -7.10
N LEU A 242 2.68 -13.70 -8.15
CA LEU A 242 3.79 -12.76 -8.11
C LEU A 242 3.37 -11.47 -8.81
N THR A 243 3.59 -10.35 -8.18
CA THR A 243 3.36 -9.02 -8.74
C THR A 243 4.68 -8.26 -8.71
N TYR A 244 5.14 -7.82 -9.88
CA TYR A 244 6.38 -7.06 -10.03
C TYR A 244 6.07 -5.64 -10.51
N GLU A 245 6.59 -4.64 -9.81
CA GLU A 245 6.39 -3.22 -10.09
C GLU A 245 7.70 -2.60 -10.57
N ILE A 246 7.61 -1.82 -11.65
CA ILE A 246 8.68 -0.96 -12.17
C ILE A 246 8.16 0.46 -12.16
N ASN A 247 8.85 1.34 -11.46
CA ASN A 247 8.46 2.72 -11.24
C ASN A 247 9.18 3.66 -12.21
N GLN A 248 8.53 4.76 -12.56
CA GLN A 248 9.14 5.88 -13.27
C GLN A 248 9.53 6.99 -12.28
N GLU A 249 10.19 8.01 -12.78
CA GLU A 249 10.60 9.17 -12.02
C GLU A 249 9.39 9.90 -11.41
N LYS A 250 9.52 10.30 -10.17
CA LYS A 250 8.50 10.99 -9.39
C LYS A 250 8.38 12.45 -9.85
N GLN A 251 7.17 12.95 -9.95
CA GLN A 251 6.90 14.33 -10.30
C GLN A 251 7.61 15.27 -9.31
N ASP A 252 8.22 16.33 -9.86
CA ASP A 252 8.88 17.35 -9.06
C ASP A 252 10.14 16.92 -8.27
N PHE A 253 10.56 15.66 -8.32
CA PHE A 253 11.79 15.14 -7.70
C PHE A 253 12.63 14.39 -8.74
N ASP A 254 13.94 14.52 -8.67
CA ASP A 254 14.90 13.64 -9.35
C ASP A 254 15.04 12.36 -8.51
N LEU A 255 13.97 11.57 -8.48
CA LEU A 255 13.84 10.35 -7.71
C LEU A 255 13.01 9.32 -8.48
N THR A 256 13.60 8.17 -8.75
CA THR A 256 12.89 7.00 -9.27
C THR A 256 12.88 5.92 -8.19
N PRO A 257 11.71 5.56 -7.63
CA PRO A 257 11.60 4.51 -6.63
C PRO A 257 12.02 3.15 -7.18
N GLY A 258 12.71 2.37 -6.36
CA GLY A 258 13.15 1.03 -6.70
C GLY A 258 11.99 0.09 -7.06
N SER A 259 12.29 -0.93 -7.86
CA SER A 259 11.32 -1.95 -8.25
C SER A 259 10.94 -2.83 -7.06
N ARG A 260 9.69 -3.34 -7.07
CA ARG A 260 9.16 -4.16 -5.99
C ARG A 260 8.64 -5.49 -6.48
N LEU A 261 8.78 -6.50 -5.66
CA LEU A 261 8.19 -7.81 -5.87
C LEU A 261 7.26 -8.15 -4.70
N THR A 262 6.04 -8.52 -5.02
CA THR A 262 5.09 -9.04 -4.03
C THR A 262 4.70 -10.47 -4.39
N LEU A 263 4.84 -11.38 -3.43
CA LEU A 263 4.31 -12.72 -3.45
C LEU A 263 3.03 -12.74 -2.62
N ASN A 264 1.90 -13.12 -3.23
CA ASN A 264 0.67 -13.46 -2.51
C ASN A 264 0.44 -14.96 -2.60
N TRP A 265 -0.06 -15.56 -1.52
CA TRP A 265 -0.42 -16.97 -1.49
C TRP A 265 -1.69 -17.19 -0.65
N GLY A 266 -2.40 -18.24 -0.96
CA GLY A 266 -3.56 -18.64 -0.18
C GLY A 266 -4.04 -20.04 -0.52
N ALA A 267 -4.77 -20.61 0.41
CA ALA A 267 -5.48 -21.88 0.24
C ALA A 267 -6.92 -21.69 0.70
N SER A 268 -7.90 -22.01 -0.09
CA SER A 268 -9.29 -21.84 0.26
C SER A 268 -10.13 -23.06 0.01
N GLN A 269 -11.20 -23.19 0.78
CA GLN A 269 -12.20 -24.24 0.66
C GLN A 269 -13.59 -23.64 0.56
N TYR A 270 -14.34 -24.00 -0.48
CA TYR A 270 -15.79 -23.76 -0.54
C TYR A 270 -16.55 -24.81 0.25
N LEU A 271 -17.47 -24.34 1.10
CA LEU A 271 -18.40 -25.14 1.87
C LEU A 271 -19.83 -24.73 1.48
N PRO A 272 -20.68 -25.63 0.96
CA PRO A 272 -22.06 -25.28 0.67
C PRO A 272 -22.84 -25.03 1.97
N LEU A 273 -23.50 -23.88 2.06
CA LEU A 273 -24.39 -23.52 3.17
C LEU A 273 -25.82 -23.91 2.89
N THR A 274 -26.16 -24.18 1.63
CA THR A 274 -27.51 -24.64 1.20
C THR A 274 -27.38 -25.94 0.43
N THR A 275 -28.41 -26.79 0.50
CA THR A 275 -28.43 -28.10 -0.15
C THR A 275 -28.44 -28.04 -1.67
N ASP A 276 -28.92 -26.92 -2.24
CA ASP A 276 -28.91 -26.63 -3.68
C ASP A 276 -27.62 -25.94 -4.15
N HIS A 277 -26.66 -25.77 -3.25
CA HIS A 277 -25.37 -25.11 -3.51
C HIS A 277 -25.48 -23.67 -4.04
N THR A 278 -26.60 -22.99 -3.78
CA THR A 278 -26.77 -21.58 -4.19
C THR A 278 -25.98 -20.60 -3.33
N LEU A 279 -25.69 -20.98 -2.09
CA LEU A 279 -24.88 -20.15 -1.17
C LEU A 279 -23.66 -20.96 -0.69
N LEU A 280 -22.47 -20.42 -0.95
CA LEU A 280 -21.20 -21.03 -0.59
C LEU A 280 -20.45 -20.14 0.41
N LEU A 281 -19.88 -20.77 1.43
CA LEU A 281 -18.89 -20.15 2.32
C LEU A 281 -17.50 -20.52 1.81
N GLU A 282 -16.64 -19.54 1.62
CA GLU A 282 -15.22 -19.73 1.38
C GLU A 282 -14.45 -19.44 2.67
N ILE A 283 -13.50 -20.29 3.03
CA ILE A 283 -12.63 -20.10 4.17
C ILE A 283 -11.22 -20.58 3.83
N GLY A 284 -10.21 -19.83 4.27
CA GLY A 284 -8.84 -20.29 4.08
C GLY A 284 -7.76 -19.37 4.65
N PRO A 285 -6.57 -19.92 4.91
CA PRO A 285 -5.38 -19.14 5.23
C PRO A 285 -4.85 -18.43 3.98
N ALA A 286 -4.28 -17.25 4.19
CA ALA A 286 -3.62 -16.46 3.16
C ALA A 286 -2.46 -15.67 3.76
N GLY A 287 -1.59 -15.18 2.91
CA GLY A 287 -0.46 -14.35 3.32
C GLY A 287 0.22 -13.68 2.14
N TYR A 288 1.16 -12.81 2.47
CA TYR A 288 2.00 -12.17 1.46
C TYR A 288 3.40 -11.91 1.97
N SER A 289 4.28 -11.65 1.02
CA SER A 289 5.63 -11.13 1.26
C SER A 289 5.92 -10.08 0.21
N GLN A 290 6.50 -8.96 0.60
CA GLN A 290 6.88 -7.88 -0.32
C GLN A 290 8.31 -7.46 -0.06
N TRP A 291 9.06 -7.21 -1.12
CA TRP A 291 10.45 -6.77 -1.11
C TRP A 291 10.67 -5.66 -2.11
N GLN A 292 11.46 -4.67 -1.75
CA GLN A 292 12.11 -3.80 -2.72
C GLN A 292 13.33 -4.54 -3.27
N LEU A 293 13.51 -4.56 -4.60
CA LEU A 293 14.55 -5.37 -5.25
C LEU A 293 15.71 -4.54 -5.78
N THR A 294 15.47 -3.27 -6.11
CA THR A 294 16.51 -2.37 -6.65
C THR A 294 16.56 -1.09 -5.84
N ASP A 295 17.71 -0.44 -5.91
CA ASP A 295 17.93 0.87 -5.29
C ASP A 295 16.95 1.92 -5.83
N ASP A 296 16.62 2.90 -4.98
CA ASP A 296 16.07 4.16 -5.45
C ASP A 296 17.15 4.93 -6.19
N THR A 297 16.83 5.65 -7.26
CA THR A 297 17.80 6.37 -8.07
C THR A 297 17.43 7.84 -8.24
N GLY A 298 18.43 8.68 -8.58
CA GLY A 298 18.27 10.13 -8.73
C GLY A 298 18.94 10.92 -7.61
N SER A 299 19.14 12.21 -7.81
CA SER A 299 19.86 13.08 -6.84
C SER A 299 19.05 13.39 -5.58
N ASP A 300 17.74 13.18 -5.62
CA ASP A 300 16.85 13.33 -4.46
C ASP A 300 16.66 12.00 -3.69
N ALA A 301 17.21 10.88 -4.18
CA ALA A 301 17.27 9.61 -3.45
C ALA A 301 18.23 9.72 -2.27
N ARG A 302 17.71 9.75 -1.04
CA ARG A 302 18.51 10.02 0.16
C ARG A 302 19.22 8.80 0.72
N ASN A 303 18.58 7.65 0.65
CA ASN A 303 19.10 6.36 1.12
C ASN A 303 18.86 5.30 0.04
N PRO A 304 19.52 5.44 -1.12
CA PRO A 304 19.22 4.66 -2.30
C PRO A 304 19.40 3.15 -2.09
N ASP A 305 20.28 2.73 -1.21
CA ASP A 305 20.64 1.35 -0.90
C ASP A 305 19.75 0.70 0.17
N VAL A 306 18.68 1.38 0.59
CA VAL A 306 17.73 0.84 1.56
C VAL A 306 16.65 0.06 0.83
N HIS A 307 16.58 -1.24 1.10
CA HIS A 307 15.56 -2.13 0.55
C HIS A 307 14.62 -2.57 1.66
N ASP A 308 13.38 -2.14 1.59
CA ASP A 308 12.37 -2.55 2.57
C ASP A 308 11.80 -3.94 2.27
N GLN A 309 11.35 -4.61 3.32
CA GLN A 309 10.63 -5.87 3.21
C GLN A 309 9.57 -6.04 4.29
N VAL A 310 8.57 -6.88 4.00
CA VAL A 310 7.54 -7.28 4.97
C VAL A 310 6.94 -8.63 4.61
N HIS A 311 6.53 -9.36 5.63
CA HIS A 311 5.77 -10.60 5.52
C HIS A 311 4.47 -10.50 6.30
N ALA A 312 3.43 -11.18 5.85
CA ALA A 312 2.17 -11.24 6.57
C ALA A 312 1.51 -12.61 6.46
N VAL A 313 0.76 -12.92 7.50
CA VAL A 313 -0.08 -14.11 7.57
C VAL A 313 -1.45 -13.71 8.07
N GLY A 314 -2.46 -14.41 7.57
CA GLY A 314 -3.85 -14.14 7.91
C GLY A 314 -4.79 -15.16 7.31
N GLY A 315 -5.99 -14.72 6.98
CA GLY A 315 -7.00 -15.58 6.39
C GLY A 315 -8.15 -14.82 5.75
N GLN A 316 -8.96 -15.56 5.04
CA GLN A 316 -10.11 -15.08 4.30
C GLN A 316 -11.36 -15.84 4.69
N LEU A 317 -12.48 -15.10 4.76
CA LEU A 317 -13.84 -15.61 4.80
C LEU A 317 -14.60 -15.00 3.63
N GLY A 318 -15.29 -15.80 2.82
CA GLY A 318 -16.06 -15.35 1.68
C GLY A 318 -17.47 -15.93 1.67
N LEU A 319 -18.40 -15.18 1.10
CA LEU A 319 -19.75 -15.66 0.77
C LEU A 319 -19.99 -15.48 -0.71
N THR A 320 -20.34 -16.55 -1.39
CA THR A 320 -20.70 -16.52 -2.82
C THR A 320 -22.15 -16.89 -2.99
N TYR A 321 -22.95 -15.99 -3.56
CA TYR A 321 -24.30 -16.27 -4.00
C TYR A 321 -24.31 -16.56 -5.50
N VAL A 322 -24.34 -17.84 -5.81
CA VAL A 322 -24.13 -18.37 -7.17
C VAL A 322 -25.13 -17.84 -8.21
N PRO A 323 -26.45 -17.71 -7.90
CA PRO A 323 -27.41 -17.24 -8.91
C PRO A 323 -27.15 -15.83 -9.45
N TRP A 324 -26.50 -14.98 -8.68
CA TRP A 324 -26.17 -13.61 -9.08
C TRP A 324 -24.68 -13.43 -9.44
N ASN A 325 -23.88 -14.49 -9.35
CA ASN A 325 -22.41 -14.37 -9.38
C ASN A 325 -21.92 -13.23 -8.47
N ALA A 326 -22.51 -13.17 -7.27
CA ALA A 326 -22.19 -12.15 -6.28
C ALA A 326 -21.29 -12.74 -5.21
N VAL A 327 -20.20 -12.04 -4.90
CA VAL A 327 -19.20 -12.45 -3.94
C VAL A 327 -18.97 -11.33 -2.94
N MET A 328 -18.86 -11.70 -1.66
CA MET A 328 -18.39 -10.83 -0.59
C MET A 328 -17.26 -11.53 0.13
N ASN A 329 -16.11 -10.91 0.23
CA ASN A 329 -14.93 -11.45 0.92
C ASN A 329 -14.49 -10.51 2.04
N PHE A 330 -14.14 -11.08 3.16
CA PHE A 330 -13.46 -10.47 4.27
C PHE A 330 -12.10 -11.13 4.44
N HIS A 331 -11.03 -10.36 4.58
CA HIS A 331 -9.71 -10.88 4.92
C HIS A 331 -9.02 -10.00 5.94
N TYR A 332 -8.14 -10.63 6.72
CA TYR A 332 -7.32 -9.97 7.73
C TYR A 332 -5.91 -10.50 7.64
N PHE A 333 -4.92 -9.59 7.72
CA PHE A 333 -3.50 -9.91 7.74
C PHE A 333 -2.80 -9.20 8.88
N TYR A 334 -1.88 -9.92 9.51
CA TYR A 334 -0.94 -9.41 10.50
C TYR A 334 0.47 -9.45 9.91
N GLU A 335 1.14 -8.30 9.87
CA GLU A 335 2.50 -8.16 9.37
C GLU A 335 3.53 -8.52 10.43
N PHE A 336 4.63 -9.12 9.98
CA PHE A 336 5.79 -9.46 10.81
C PHE A 336 7.07 -9.35 10.00
N ALA A 337 8.22 -9.33 10.68
CA ALA A 337 9.55 -9.25 10.08
C ALA A 337 9.68 -8.10 9.04
N ALA A 338 9.06 -6.97 9.33
CA ALA A 338 9.23 -5.78 8.51
C ALA A 338 10.58 -5.11 8.84
N GLU A 339 11.30 -4.74 7.79
CA GLU A 339 12.58 -4.04 7.84
C GLU A 339 12.49 -2.76 7.00
N ASP A 340 13.03 -1.65 7.52
CA ASP A 340 13.04 -0.32 6.90
C ASP A 340 11.64 0.17 6.45
N ARG A 341 10.57 -0.23 7.17
CA ARG A 341 9.20 0.17 6.86
C ARG A 341 8.24 0.05 8.06
N PHE A 342 7.02 0.51 7.84
CA PHE A 342 5.92 0.26 8.77
C PHE A 342 5.58 -1.23 8.86
N GLN A 343 5.22 -1.69 10.07
CA GLN A 343 4.72 -3.02 10.35
C GLN A 343 3.38 -2.91 11.05
N GLY A 344 2.32 -3.37 10.41
CA GLY A 344 0.96 -3.20 10.89
C GLY A 344 0.07 -4.39 10.67
N GLN A 345 -1.18 -4.08 10.45
CA GLN A 345 -2.22 -5.05 10.13
C GLN A 345 -3.17 -4.46 9.10
N SER A 346 -3.69 -5.32 8.25
CA SER A 346 -4.67 -4.90 7.24
C SER A 346 -5.93 -5.74 7.29
N LEU A 347 -7.01 -5.12 6.84
CA LEU A 347 -8.34 -5.70 6.76
C LEU A 347 -8.94 -5.31 5.41
N GLY A 348 -9.47 -6.28 4.67
CA GLY A 348 -10.20 -6.06 3.44
C GLY A 348 -11.65 -6.51 3.55
N LEU A 349 -12.52 -5.75 2.89
CA LEU A 349 -13.93 -6.12 2.69
C LEU A 349 -14.28 -5.85 1.23
N ASN A 350 -14.35 -6.91 0.45
CA ASN A 350 -14.48 -6.82 -1.00
C ASN A 350 -15.84 -7.36 -1.45
N PHE A 351 -16.40 -6.72 -2.46
CA PHE A 351 -17.66 -7.14 -3.09
C PHE A 351 -17.44 -7.23 -4.60
N ALA A 352 -18.05 -8.22 -5.22
CA ALA A 352 -18.09 -8.32 -6.67
C ALA A 352 -19.43 -8.90 -7.13
N VAL A 353 -19.89 -8.45 -8.30
CA VAL A 353 -21.13 -8.95 -8.92
C VAL A 353 -21.01 -8.90 -10.43
N LYS A 354 -21.60 -9.87 -11.12
CA LYS A 354 -21.76 -9.88 -12.57
C LYS A 354 -22.99 -9.09 -12.98
N PHE A 355 -22.86 -8.27 -14.03
CA PHE A 355 -23.98 -7.56 -14.66
C PHE A 355 -24.65 -8.39 -15.76
#